data_cac76ee84f947808cc57ac9ed5d0b4bf
#
_entry.id   cac76ee84f947808cc57ac9ed5d0b4bf
#
_cell.length_a   1.000
_cell.length_b   1.000
_cell.length_c   1.000
_cell.angle_alpha   90.00
_cell.angle_beta   90.00
_cell.angle_gamma   90.00
#
_symmetry.space_group_name_H-M   'P 1'
#
loop_
_entity.id
_entity.type
_entity.pdbx_description
1 polymer ?
#
loop_
_entity_poly.entity_id
_entity_poly.type
_entity_poly.pdbx_seq_one_letter_code
_entity_poly.pdbx_strand_id
1 'polypeptide(L)'
;MANSMLESILGMVTPDMNQALASRLGESATGVQSGLSAATATTLSGLADKASDSGFLSQITGLLGGGTGQNILASLPSIASSGPTGTVSDVINRFLPMVFGTQQGQVASAITQFAGLGSGSGLGLLKMAAPLVLGYFAKMHSAGSLTTSSLANALRAEAPNLKSYLPGNLHSGATGTVSPGPAGKSDLRGALVRWNSIAKPSKRN
;
A
#
# COMPACT_ATOMS: atom_id res chain seq x y z
N MET A 1 -14.16 -14.58 16.22
CA MET A 1 -13.48 -13.32 15.86
C MET A 1 -13.26 -13.36 14.36
N ALA A 2 -13.87 -12.45 13.60
CA ALA A 2 -13.65 -12.39 12.15
C ALA A 2 -12.24 -11.83 11.96
N ASN A 3 -11.34 -12.64 11.44
CA ASN A 3 -10.02 -12.15 11.02
C ASN A 3 -10.26 -11.10 9.93
N SER A 4 -9.60 -9.95 10.06
CA SER A 4 -9.69 -8.92 9.03
C SER A 4 -9.14 -9.44 7.69
N MET A 5 -9.63 -8.89 6.59
CA MET A 5 -9.11 -9.23 5.26
C MET A 5 -7.59 -9.01 5.19
N LEU A 6 -7.13 -7.92 5.79
CA LEU A 6 -5.72 -7.59 5.91
C LEU A 6 -4.93 -8.70 6.60
N GLU A 7 -5.39 -9.18 7.77
CA GLU A 7 -4.74 -10.27 8.51
C GLU A 7 -4.72 -11.57 7.70
N SER A 8 -5.80 -11.87 6.98
CA SER A 8 -5.88 -13.05 6.12
C SER A 8 -4.87 -13.00 4.97
N ILE A 9 -4.66 -11.82 4.39
CA ILE A 9 -3.67 -11.60 3.33
C ILE A 9 -2.25 -11.68 3.89
N LEU A 10 -1.99 -11.03 5.02
CA LEU A 10 -0.68 -11.08 5.68
C LEU A 10 -0.33 -12.48 6.17
N GLY A 11 -1.31 -13.28 6.57
CA GLY A 11 -1.15 -14.69 6.92
C GLY A 11 -0.70 -15.59 5.76
N MET A 12 -0.79 -15.12 4.51
CA MET A 12 -0.22 -15.81 3.35
C MET A 12 1.30 -15.59 3.21
N VAL A 13 1.85 -14.61 3.91
CA VAL A 13 3.29 -14.31 3.91
C VAL A 13 3.97 -15.22 4.93
N THR A 14 4.73 -16.17 4.44
CA THR A 14 5.54 -17.06 5.32
C THR A 14 6.77 -16.32 5.85
N PRO A 15 7.33 -16.74 6.99
CA PRO A 15 8.59 -16.20 7.49
C PRO A 15 9.72 -16.23 6.44
N ASP A 16 9.80 -17.31 5.66
CA ASP A 16 10.79 -17.45 4.59
C ASP A 16 10.61 -16.42 3.47
N MET A 17 9.36 -16.13 3.09
CA MET A 17 9.05 -15.06 2.13
C MET A 17 9.44 -13.69 2.66
N ASN A 18 9.17 -13.42 3.94
CA ASN A 18 9.56 -12.18 4.58
C ASN A 18 11.09 -12.01 4.61
N GLN A 19 11.82 -13.09 4.97
CA GLN A 19 13.28 -13.10 4.99
C GLN A 19 13.87 -12.91 3.58
N ALA A 20 13.34 -13.61 2.58
CA ALA A 20 13.77 -13.48 1.18
C ALA A 20 13.56 -12.05 0.66
N LEU A 21 12.40 -11.46 0.99
CA LEU A 21 12.07 -10.09 0.63
C LEU A 21 12.98 -9.08 1.33
N ALA A 22 13.28 -9.29 2.62
CA ALA A 22 14.21 -8.48 3.41
C ALA A 22 15.62 -8.51 2.79
N SER A 23 16.12 -9.69 2.49
CA SER A 23 17.43 -9.87 1.83
C SER A 23 17.49 -9.19 0.46
N ARG A 24 16.42 -9.31 -0.33
CA ARG A 24 16.35 -8.68 -1.66
C ARG A 24 16.31 -7.15 -1.60
N LEU A 25 15.62 -6.60 -0.63
CA LEU A 25 15.50 -5.15 -0.46
C LEU A 25 16.68 -4.55 0.34
N GLY A 26 17.51 -5.37 0.96
CA GLY A 26 18.59 -4.91 1.84
C GLY A 26 18.07 -4.30 3.14
N GLU A 27 16.92 -4.77 3.62
CA GLU A 27 16.19 -4.21 4.76
C GLU A 27 16.09 -5.22 5.91
N SER A 28 15.71 -4.74 7.09
CA SER A 28 15.40 -5.64 8.21
C SER A 28 14.08 -6.38 8.00
N ALA A 29 14.00 -7.63 8.45
CA ALA A 29 12.75 -8.41 8.37
C ALA A 29 11.57 -7.74 9.07
N THR A 30 11.82 -7.03 10.18
CA THR A 30 10.80 -6.27 10.92
C THR A 30 10.32 -5.06 10.10
N GLY A 31 11.24 -4.33 9.48
CA GLY A 31 10.91 -3.20 8.60
C GLY A 31 10.10 -3.64 7.39
N VAL A 32 10.49 -4.76 6.77
CA VAL A 32 9.76 -5.36 5.63
C VAL A 32 8.36 -5.79 6.06
N GLN A 33 8.21 -6.43 7.22
CA GLN A 33 6.90 -6.84 7.74
C GLN A 33 5.97 -5.63 7.96
N SER A 34 6.47 -4.59 8.62
CA SER A 34 5.71 -3.34 8.84
C SER A 34 5.36 -2.65 7.53
N GLY A 35 6.32 -2.56 6.62
CA GLY A 35 6.13 -1.95 5.32
C GLY A 35 5.19 -2.75 4.41
N LEU A 36 5.24 -4.07 4.48
CA LEU A 36 4.33 -4.94 3.71
C LEU A 36 2.89 -4.83 4.24
N SER A 37 2.73 -4.74 5.58
CA SER A 37 1.43 -4.48 6.20
C SER A 37 0.86 -3.14 5.74
N ALA A 38 1.66 -2.08 5.76
CA ALA A 38 1.27 -0.76 5.28
C ALA A 38 0.96 -0.76 3.76
N ALA A 39 1.78 -1.43 2.95
CA ALA A 39 1.57 -1.55 1.50
C ALA A 39 0.26 -2.31 1.17
N THR A 40 -0.01 -3.40 1.89
CA THR A 40 -1.23 -4.19 1.72
C THR A 40 -2.46 -3.39 2.16
N ALA A 41 -2.40 -2.73 3.33
CA ALA A 41 -3.48 -1.86 3.82
C ALA A 41 -3.75 -0.70 2.86
N THR A 42 -2.71 -0.06 2.34
CA THR A 42 -2.85 1.03 1.36
C THR A 42 -3.46 0.54 0.05
N THR A 43 -3.06 -0.65 -0.43
CA THR A 43 -3.64 -1.26 -1.64
C THR A 43 -5.13 -1.57 -1.44
N LEU A 44 -5.49 -2.16 -0.30
CA LEU A 44 -6.90 -2.43 0.04
C LEU A 44 -7.71 -1.13 0.20
N SER A 45 -7.12 -0.08 0.79
CA SER A 45 -7.78 1.24 0.90
C SER A 45 -8.04 1.85 -0.47
N GLY A 46 -7.05 1.82 -1.38
CA GLY A 46 -7.23 2.29 -2.75
C GLY A 46 -8.29 1.50 -3.53
N LEU A 47 -8.41 0.19 -3.26
CA LEU A 47 -9.50 -0.64 -3.80
C LEU A 47 -10.85 -0.27 -3.18
N ALA A 48 -10.89 -0.02 -1.87
CA ALA A 48 -12.11 0.36 -1.15
C ALA A 48 -12.68 1.70 -1.64
N ASP A 49 -11.80 2.68 -1.92
CA ASP A 49 -12.19 3.98 -2.48
C ASP A 49 -12.86 3.83 -3.85
N LYS A 50 -12.45 2.82 -4.64
CA LYS A 50 -13.01 2.48 -5.96
C LYS A 50 -14.09 1.39 -5.91
N ALA A 51 -14.47 0.92 -4.73
CA ALA A 51 -15.46 -0.16 -4.57
C ALA A 51 -16.88 0.22 -5.01
N SER A 52 -17.14 1.48 -5.32
CA SER A 52 -18.41 1.95 -5.90
C SER A 52 -18.42 1.90 -7.43
N ASP A 53 -17.26 1.74 -8.07
CA ASP A 53 -17.13 1.62 -9.51
C ASP A 53 -17.19 0.15 -9.93
N SER A 54 -18.34 -0.24 -10.47
CA SER A 54 -18.59 -1.61 -10.95
C SER A 54 -17.70 -1.98 -12.14
N GLY A 55 -17.33 -1.02 -12.99
CA GLY A 55 -16.42 -1.22 -14.12
C GLY A 55 -15.01 -1.57 -13.62
N PHE A 56 -14.52 -0.83 -12.62
CA PHE A 56 -13.25 -1.11 -11.96
C PHE A 56 -13.25 -2.52 -11.32
N LEU A 57 -14.28 -2.86 -10.55
CA LEU A 57 -14.37 -4.18 -9.91
C LEU A 57 -14.46 -5.32 -10.93
N SER A 58 -15.15 -5.11 -12.06
CA SER A 58 -15.22 -6.08 -13.15
C SER A 58 -13.85 -6.29 -13.80
N GLN A 59 -13.04 -5.25 -13.94
CA GLN A 59 -11.66 -5.38 -14.41
C GLN A 59 -10.79 -6.18 -13.45
N ILE A 60 -10.93 -5.96 -12.13
CA ILE A 60 -10.22 -6.75 -11.10
C ILE A 60 -10.62 -8.23 -11.18
N THR A 61 -11.91 -8.53 -11.24
CA THR A 61 -12.39 -9.92 -11.37
C THR A 61 -11.96 -10.55 -12.69
N GLY A 62 -11.90 -9.76 -13.77
CA GLY A 62 -11.37 -10.20 -15.07
C GLY A 62 -9.89 -10.55 -15.03
N LEU A 63 -9.07 -9.78 -14.29
CA LEU A 63 -7.65 -10.11 -14.08
C LEU A 63 -7.42 -11.42 -13.33
N LEU A 64 -8.39 -11.86 -12.52
CA LEU A 64 -8.32 -13.10 -11.74
C LEU A 64 -8.81 -14.32 -12.55
N GLY A 65 -9.49 -14.10 -13.66
CA GLY A 65 -10.00 -15.13 -14.55
C GLY A 65 -8.90 -15.86 -15.32
N GLY A 66 -9.27 -16.94 -16.04
CA GLY A 66 -8.37 -17.65 -16.96
C GLY A 66 -7.14 -18.31 -16.31
N GLY A 67 -7.20 -18.61 -14.99
CA GLY A 67 -6.07 -19.25 -14.28
C GLY A 67 -4.97 -18.29 -13.79
N THR A 68 -5.07 -16.99 -14.14
CA THR A 68 -4.08 -15.96 -13.74
C THR A 68 -3.97 -15.86 -12.22
N GLY A 69 -5.10 -15.91 -11.52
CA GLY A 69 -5.12 -15.85 -10.06
C GLY A 69 -4.39 -17.02 -9.39
N GLN A 70 -4.51 -18.23 -9.91
CA GLN A 70 -3.80 -19.42 -9.41
C GLN A 70 -2.30 -19.32 -9.68
N ASN A 71 -1.91 -18.83 -10.86
CA ASN A 71 -0.51 -18.59 -11.21
C ASN A 71 0.12 -17.56 -10.27
N ILE A 72 -0.61 -16.50 -9.90
CA ILE A 72 -0.14 -15.51 -8.92
C ILE A 72 0.11 -16.17 -7.57
N LEU A 73 -0.85 -16.98 -7.07
CA LEU A 73 -0.69 -17.70 -5.79
C LEU A 73 0.53 -18.64 -5.78
N ALA A 74 0.69 -19.42 -6.84
CA ALA A 74 1.82 -20.35 -6.97
C ALA A 74 3.17 -19.62 -7.06
N SER A 75 3.17 -18.40 -7.57
CA SER A 75 4.40 -17.61 -7.78
C SER A 75 4.80 -16.75 -6.57
N LEU A 76 3.97 -16.64 -5.52
CA LEU A 76 4.26 -15.77 -4.36
C LEU A 76 5.64 -15.98 -3.74
N PRO A 77 6.13 -17.23 -3.49
CA PRO A 77 7.47 -17.45 -2.95
C PRO A 77 8.58 -16.96 -3.90
N SER A 78 8.41 -17.20 -5.19
CA SER A 78 9.37 -16.76 -6.22
C SER A 78 9.37 -15.23 -6.36
N ILE A 79 8.21 -14.58 -6.23
CA ILE A 79 8.08 -13.11 -6.23
C ILE A 79 8.81 -12.52 -5.03
N ALA A 80 8.75 -13.17 -3.87
CA ALA A 80 9.44 -12.69 -2.67
C ALA A 80 10.97 -12.71 -2.86
N SER A 81 11.51 -13.77 -3.42
CA SER A 81 12.96 -13.94 -3.60
C SER A 81 13.52 -13.21 -4.81
N SER A 82 12.88 -13.30 -5.96
CA SER A 82 13.41 -12.80 -7.24
C SER A 82 12.66 -11.59 -7.81
N GLY A 83 11.49 -11.26 -7.26
CA GLY A 83 10.59 -10.25 -7.78
C GLY A 83 9.57 -10.79 -8.78
N PRO A 84 8.58 -9.99 -9.16
CA PRO A 84 7.59 -10.39 -10.15
C PRO A 84 8.21 -10.50 -11.54
N THR A 85 7.93 -11.57 -12.23
CA THR A 85 8.42 -11.85 -13.60
C THR A 85 7.26 -12.28 -14.51
N GLY A 86 7.47 -12.18 -15.81
CA GLY A 86 6.51 -12.64 -16.82
C GLY A 86 5.10 -12.08 -16.63
N THR A 87 4.10 -12.92 -16.82
CA THR A 87 2.66 -12.54 -16.72
C THR A 87 2.30 -11.86 -15.40
N VAL A 88 2.93 -12.27 -14.29
CA VAL A 88 2.65 -11.64 -12.98
C VAL A 88 3.12 -10.19 -12.95
N SER A 89 4.29 -9.91 -13.54
CA SER A 89 4.79 -8.53 -13.67
C SER A 89 3.83 -7.67 -14.51
N ASP A 90 3.32 -8.21 -15.61
CA ASP A 90 2.38 -7.50 -16.49
C ASP A 90 1.07 -7.18 -15.77
N VAL A 91 0.54 -8.14 -14.99
CA VAL A 91 -0.65 -7.93 -14.17
C VAL A 91 -0.43 -6.83 -13.14
N ILE A 92 0.71 -6.87 -12.41
CA ILE A 92 1.04 -5.87 -11.40
C ILE A 92 1.20 -4.48 -12.03
N ASN A 93 1.88 -4.38 -13.19
CA ASN A 93 2.09 -3.13 -13.91
C ASN A 93 0.78 -2.53 -14.44
N ARG A 94 -0.27 -3.32 -14.64
CA ARG A 94 -1.62 -2.84 -14.95
C ARG A 94 -2.42 -2.51 -13.70
N PHE A 95 -2.31 -3.34 -12.67
CA PHE A 95 -3.06 -3.22 -11.43
C PHE A 95 -2.69 -1.97 -10.62
N LEU A 96 -1.39 -1.71 -10.41
CA LEU A 96 -0.95 -0.58 -9.59
C LEU A 96 -1.40 0.79 -10.13
N PRO A 97 -1.29 1.10 -11.44
CA PRO A 97 -1.84 2.33 -11.99
C PRO A 97 -3.36 2.41 -11.93
N MET A 98 -4.07 1.28 -12.01
CA MET A 98 -5.54 1.25 -11.85
C MET A 98 -5.95 1.65 -10.43
N VAL A 99 -5.21 1.22 -9.41
CA VAL A 99 -5.50 1.51 -8.00
C VAL A 99 -5.02 2.92 -7.63
N PHE A 100 -3.77 3.26 -7.92
CA PHE A 100 -3.10 4.47 -7.44
C PHE A 100 -2.93 5.59 -8.48
N GLY A 101 -3.12 5.29 -9.76
CA GLY A 101 -2.90 6.27 -10.83
C GLY A 101 -1.47 6.82 -10.80
N THR A 102 -1.34 8.14 -10.86
CA THR A 102 -0.06 8.87 -10.82
C THR A 102 0.55 8.97 -9.41
N GLN A 103 -0.20 8.59 -8.36
CA GLN A 103 0.24 8.73 -6.97
C GLN A 103 1.08 7.54 -6.46
N GLN A 104 1.32 6.53 -7.30
CA GLN A 104 2.07 5.33 -6.94
C GLN A 104 3.43 5.65 -6.27
N GLY A 105 4.17 6.65 -6.78
CA GLY A 105 5.43 7.08 -6.20
C GLY A 105 5.30 7.70 -4.81
N GLN A 106 4.27 8.50 -4.60
CA GLN A 106 3.98 9.12 -3.30
C GLN A 106 3.58 8.07 -2.27
N VAL A 107 2.75 7.12 -2.66
CA VAL A 107 2.35 5.97 -1.83
C VAL A 107 3.58 5.14 -1.44
N ALA A 108 4.45 4.81 -2.39
CA ALA A 108 5.68 4.08 -2.11
C ALA A 108 6.60 4.84 -1.13
N SER A 109 6.74 6.16 -1.29
CA SER A 109 7.53 7.01 -0.37
C SER A 109 6.92 7.04 1.04
N ALA A 110 5.59 7.12 1.14
CA ALA A 110 4.89 7.10 2.42
C ALA A 110 5.10 5.76 3.16
N ILE A 111 5.05 4.63 2.45
CA ILE A 111 5.33 3.30 3.00
C ILE A 111 6.78 3.21 3.49
N THR A 112 7.73 3.70 2.69
CA THR A 112 9.16 3.76 3.05
C THR A 112 9.37 4.50 4.36
N GLN A 113 8.80 5.69 4.49
CA GLN A 113 8.91 6.52 5.70
C GLN A 113 8.23 5.88 6.91
N PHE A 114 7.04 5.32 6.72
CA PHE A 114 6.28 4.67 7.79
C PHE A 114 7.02 3.46 8.38
N ALA A 115 7.62 2.66 7.53
CA ALA A 115 8.33 1.45 7.95
C ALA A 115 9.82 1.68 8.28
N GLY A 116 10.32 2.92 8.13
CA GLY A 116 11.73 3.26 8.39
C GLY A 116 12.70 2.56 7.44
N LEU A 117 12.33 2.41 6.17
CA LEU A 117 13.07 1.68 5.15
C LEU A 117 13.93 2.62 4.29
N GLY A 118 14.87 2.06 3.55
CA GLY A 118 15.67 2.77 2.56
C GLY A 118 14.86 3.21 1.33
N SER A 119 15.39 4.21 0.63
CA SER A 119 14.77 4.75 -0.59
C SER A 119 14.56 3.67 -1.64
N GLY A 120 13.33 3.56 -2.16
CA GLY A 120 12.94 2.57 -3.17
C GLY A 120 12.34 1.28 -2.64
N SER A 121 12.57 0.92 -1.37
CA SER A 121 12.03 -0.30 -0.76
C SER A 121 10.50 -0.29 -0.70
N GLY A 122 9.88 0.87 -0.47
CA GLY A 122 8.43 1.03 -0.48
C GLY A 122 7.77 0.63 -1.81
N LEU A 123 8.42 0.93 -2.94
CA LEU A 123 7.91 0.49 -4.25
C LEU A 123 8.04 -1.04 -4.42
N GLY A 124 9.14 -1.62 -3.93
CA GLY A 124 9.33 -3.08 -3.90
C GLY A 124 8.25 -3.77 -3.08
N LEU A 125 7.92 -3.21 -1.91
CA LEU A 125 6.85 -3.71 -1.05
C LEU A 125 5.46 -3.54 -1.68
N LEU A 126 5.21 -2.43 -2.36
CA LEU A 126 3.95 -2.19 -3.06
C LEU A 126 3.77 -3.20 -4.21
N LYS A 127 4.85 -3.51 -4.95
CA LYS A 127 4.85 -4.54 -6.00
C LYS A 127 4.66 -5.95 -5.42
N MET A 128 5.00 -6.19 -4.14
CA MET A 128 4.73 -7.45 -3.45
C MET A 128 3.31 -7.51 -2.86
N ALA A 129 2.80 -6.39 -2.36
CA ALA A 129 1.43 -6.29 -1.84
C ALA A 129 0.38 -6.56 -2.92
N ALA A 130 0.61 -6.09 -4.16
CA ALA A 130 -0.31 -6.30 -5.27
C ALA A 130 -0.62 -7.79 -5.54
N PRO A 131 0.38 -8.69 -5.75
CA PRO A 131 0.11 -10.12 -5.96
C PRO A 131 -0.46 -10.81 -4.71
N LEU A 132 -0.14 -10.34 -3.50
CA LEU A 132 -0.76 -10.87 -2.27
C LEU A 132 -2.26 -10.59 -2.24
N VAL A 133 -2.66 -9.35 -2.51
CA VAL A 133 -4.07 -8.95 -2.58
C VAL A 133 -4.80 -9.69 -3.70
N LEU A 134 -4.21 -9.73 -4.90
CA LEU A 134 -4.79 -10.45 -6.04
C LEU A 134 -4.86 -11.96 -5.79
N GLY A 135 -3.85 -12.55 -5.18
CA GLY A 135 -3.83 -13.96 -4.78
C GLY A 135 -4.92 -14.30 -3.78
N TYR A 136 -5.14 -13.44 -2.78
CA TYR A 136 -6.24 -13.59 -1.84
C TYR A 136 -7.60 -13.57 -2.54
N PHE A 137 -7.82 -12.60 -3.43
CA PHE A 137 -9.06 -12.52 -4.21
C PHE A 137 -9.22 -13.72 -5.17
N ALA A 138 -8.13 -14.19 -5.76
CA ALA A 138 -8.14 -15.40 -6.57
C ALA A 138 -8.59 -16.63 -5.78
N LYS A 139 -8.11 -16.77 -4.55
CA LYS A 139 -8.55 -17.84 -3.63
C LYS A 139 -10.05 -17.74 -3.34
N MET A 140 -10.57 -16.54 -3.08
CA MET A 140 -12.00 -16.32 -2.87
C MET A 140 -12.81 -16.58 -4.15
N HIS A 141 -12.27 -16.21 -5.32
CA HIS A 141 -12.92 -16.46 -6.61
C HIS A 141 -13.02 -17.96 -6.89
N SER A 142 -11.95 -18.71 -6.69
CA SER A 142 -11.94 -20.17 -6.86
C SER A 142 -12.88 -20.90 -5.89
N ALA A 143 -13.09 -20.33 -4.70
CA ALA A 143 -14.08 -20.83 -3.74
C ALA A 143 -15.54 -20.45 -4.08
N GLY A 144 -15.78 -19.76 -5.20
CA GLY A 144 -17.11 -19.28 -5.60
C GLY A 144 -17.69 -18.16 -4.71
N SER A 145 -16.86 -17.62 -3.80
CA SER A 145 -17.28 -16.61 -2.81
C SER A 145 -17.10 -15.18 -3.32
N LEU A 146 -16.37 -14.97 -4.42
CA LEU A 146 -16.06 -13.66 -4.95
C LEU A 146 -16.98 -13.30 -6.13
N THR A 147 -17.94 -12.45 -5.85
CA THR A 147 -18.69 -11.69 -6.85
C THR A 147 -18.31 -10.22 -6.78
N THR A 148 -18.61 -9.44 -7.80
CA THR A 148 -18.39 -7.98 -7.80
C THR A 148 -19.03 -7.31 -6.57
N SER A 149 -20.24 -7.74 -6.20
CA SER A 149 -20.97 -7.21 -5.05
C SER A 149 -20.35 -7.64 -3.71
N SER A 150 -19.94 -8.92 -3.57
CA SER A 150 -19.30 -9.40 -2.34
C SER A 150 -17.94 -8.74 -2.13
N LEU A 151 -17.19 -8.52 -3.21
CA LEU A 151 -15.93 -7.78 -3.16
C LEU A 151 -16.13 -6.33 -2.69
N ALA A 152 -17.11 -5.62 -3.28
CA ALA A 152 -17.45 -4.26 -2.88
C ALA A 152 -17.82 -4.17 -1.40
N ASN A 153 -18.65 -5.07 -0.92
CA ASN A 153 -19.09 -5.11 0.48
C ASN A 153 -17.92 -5.43 1.43
N ALA A 154 -17.09 -6.40 1.07
CA ALA A 154 -15.92 -6.78 1.87
C ALA A 154 -14.91 -5.62 1.98
N LEU A 155 -14.61 -4.93 0.88
CA LEU A 155 -13.72 -3.76 0.87
C LEU A 155 -14.26 -2.61 1.74
N ARG A 156 -15.57 -2.33 1.66
CA ARG A 156 -16.21 -1.29 2.49
C ARG A 156 -16.20 -1.65 3.97
N ALA A 157 -16.45 -2.92 4.30
CA ALA A 157 -16.42 -3.39 5.68
C ALA A 157 -15.00 -3.33 6.28
N GLU A 158 -13.97 -3.52 5.46
CA GLU A 158 -12.58 -3.48 5.88
C GLU A 158 -12.03 -2.06 6.05
N ALA A 159 -12.57 -1.07 5.34
CA ALA A 159 -12.08 0.31 5.33
C ALA A 159 -11.79 0.91 6.72
N PRO A 160 -12.62 0.73 7.77
CA PRO A 160 -12.31 1.24 9.11
C PRO A 160 -11.10 0.54 9.75
N ASN A 161 -10.90 -0.75 9.49
CA ASN A 161 -9.80 -1.54 10.05
C ASN A 161 -8.45 -1.16 9.43
N LEU A 162 -8.46 -0.76 8.15
CA LEU A 162 -7.24 -0.38 7.42
C LEU A 162 -6.60 0.89 7.97
N LYS A 163 -7.36 1.79 8.57
CA LYS A 163 -6.86 3.09 9.06
C LYS A 163 -5.70 2.96 10.04
N SER A 164 -5.68 1.92 10.87
CA SER A 164 -4.62 1.68 11.85
C SER A 164 -3.28 1.30 11.22
N TYR A 165 -3.29 0.82 9.99
CA TYR A 165 -2.10 0.35 9.25
C TYR A 165 -1.66 1.32 8.16
N LEU A 166 -2.43 2.39 7.92
CA LEU A 166 -2.09 3.38 6.91
C LEU A 166 -1.06 4.38 7.46
N PRO A 167 -0.05 4.76 6.66
CA PRO A 167 0.78 5.92 6.95
C PRO A 167 -0.06 7.16 7.19
N GLY A 168 0.27 7.95 8.23
CA GLY A 168 -0.55 9.08 8.69
C GLY A 168 -0.93 10.12 7.63
N ASN A 169 -0.12 10.26 6.59
CA ASN A 169 -0.36 11.12 5.44
C ASN A 169 -1.30 10.53 4.37
N LEU A 170 -1.69 9.24 4.48
CA LEU A 170 -2.61 8.56 3.57
C LEU A 170 -4.01 8.35 4.17
N HIS A 171 -4.29 8.92 5.34
CA HIS A 171 -5.60 8.78 6.02
C HIS A 171 -6.74 9.54 5.32
N SER A 172 -6.42 10.48 4.44
CA SER A 172 -7.41 11.23 3.65
C SER A 172 -7.37 10.71 2.22
N GLY A 173 -8.28 9.84 1.89
CA GLY A 173 -8.63 9.31 0.57
C GLY A 173 -7.60 9.44 -0.55
N ALA A 174 -7.38 8.39 -1.30
CA ALA A 174 -6.52 8.36 -2.49
C ALA A 174 -6.96 9.33 -3.61
N THR A 175 -7.90 10.21 -3.35
CA THR A 175 -8.38 11.29 -4.22
C THR A 175 -7.92 12.65 -3.69
N GLY A 176 -6.67 13.01 -4.00
CA GLY A 176 -6.20 14.39 -4.10
C GLY A 176 -6.38 15.25 -2.85
N THR A 177 -5.39 15.39 -2.14
CA THR A 177 -4.71 16.53 -1.49
C THR A 177 -3.84 15.96 -0.38
N VAL A 178 -2.56 15.91 -0.65
CA VAL A 178 -1.56 15.73 0.41
C VAL A 178 -1.73 16.94 1.35
N SER A 179 -2.40 16.72 2.48
CA SER A 179 -2.34 17.70 3.55
C SER A 179 -0.91 17.69 4.07
N PRO A 180 -0.19 18.82 4.06
CA PRO A 180 1.13 18.87 4.67
C PRO A 180 0.93 18.48 6.14
N GLY A 181 1.57 17.38 6.55
CA GLY A 181 1.58 16.92 7.93
C GLY A 181 2.01 18.06 8.86
N PRO A 182 1.65 18.03 10.16
CA PRO A 182 2.04 19.08 11.08
C PRO A 182 3.56 19.22 11.04
N ALA A 183 4.02 20.41 10.64
CA ALA A 183 5.43 20.76 10.60
C ALA A 183 6.07 20.33 11.91
N GLY A 184 7.08 19.47 11.81
CA GLY A 184 7.83 19.01 12.97
C GLY A 184 8.32 20.21 13.77
N LYS A 185 8.43 20.06 15.08
CA LYS A 185 8.81 21.11 16.08
C LYS A 185 10.08 21.90 15.77
N SER A 186 10.81 21.58 14.70
CA SER A 186 11.99 22.28 14.22
C SER A 186 11.71 23.59 13.48
N ASP A 187 10.52 23.76 12.89
CA ASP A 187 10.20 24.98 12.11
C ASP A 187 9.78 26.18 12.96
N LEU A 188 9.34 25.94 14.19
CA LEU A 188 8.97 27.04 15.10
C LEU A 188 10.19 27.85 15.58
N ARG A 189 11.39 27.26 15.62
CA ARG A 189 12.63 28.01 15.95
C ARG A 189 13.05 28.92 14.81
N GLY A 190 12.89 28.49 13.55
CA GLY A 190 13.20 29.31 12.38
C GLY A 190 12.25 30.50 12.21
N ALA A 191 10.97 30.31 12.50
CA ALA A 191 9.96 31.37 12.44
C ALA A 191 10.16 32.42 13.53
N LEU A 192 10.51 32.02 14.75
CA LEU A 192 10.80 32.94 15.86
C LEU A 192 12.05 33.81 15.62
N VAL A 193 13.09 33.25 14.99
CA VAL A 193 14.30 34.00 14.65
C VAL A 193 14.03 35.05 13.58
N ARG A 194 13.19 34.73 12.58
CA ARG A 194 12.78 35.71 11.56
C ARG A 194 11.91 36.84 12.12
N TRP A 195 11.00 36.53 13.05
CA TRP A 195 10.13 37.54 13.65
C TRP A 195 10.93 38.55 14.50
N ASN A 196 11.93 38.09 15.24
CA ASN A 196 12.76 38.95 16.06
C ASN A 196 13.71 39.88 15.26
N SER A 197 14.02 39.54 13.99
CA SER A 197 14.80 40.38 13.08
C SER A 197 13.98 41.53 12.47
N ILE A 198 12.66 41.40 12.40
CA ILE A 198 11.75 42.43 11.79
C ILE A 198 11.23 43.40 12.83
N ALA A 199 11.25 43.01 14.11
CA ALA A 199 10.65 43.79 15.21
C ALA A 199 11.60 44.80 15.90
N LYS A 200 12.80 45.09 15.37
CA LYS A 200 13.66 46.17 15.93
C LYS A 200 13.31 47.50 15.28
N PRO A 201 12.69 48.43 16.02
CA PRO A 201 12.57 49.79 15.53
C PRO A 201 13.92 50.47 15.43
N SER A 202 14.25 50.98 14.25
CA SER A 202 15.42 51.81 13.97
C SER A 202 15.30 53.10 14.79
N LYS A 203 16.11 53.26 15.83
CA LYS A 203 16.33 54.56 16.44
C LYS A 203 17.20 55.38 15.48
N ARG A 204 16.61 56.30 14.77
CA ARG A 204 17.34 57.43 14.15
C ARG A 204 17.51 58.52 15.20
N ASN A 205 18.77 58.89 15.36
CA ASN A 205 19.24 60.10 16.00
C ASN A 205 19.22 61.23 14.97
#